data_36b787c10a43ca3f2c4b42ebe51b80f9
#
_entry.id   36b787c10a43ca3f2c4b42ebe51b80f9
#
_cell.length_a   1.000
_cell.length_b   1.000
_cell.length_c   1.000
_cell.angle_alpha   90.00
_cell.angle_beta   90.00
_cell.angle_gamma   90.00
#
_symmetry.space_group_name_H-M   'P 1'
#
loop_
_entity.id
_entity.type
_entity.pdbx_description
1 polymer ?
#
loop_
_entity_poly.entity_id
_entity_poly.type
_entity_poly.pdbx_seq_one_letter_code
_entity_poly.pdbx_strand_id
1 'polypeptide(L)'
;FYAFMGLPIALLADRSNRVKIITVCIVLWSVMTALCGVAAGFVTLLLFRVGVAVGEAGCTPPANSLIGDYFIAKKRASALSIYSTGVMLGAVLANLFGGPIAQMQGTDFDAWLKGVGIGWIFSQVDWNLVEGWRIAFVIVGLPGVLVALMVLFTIKEPPRGYSDPPGLVADMPVHWGVAFSELRNKPTFWWMVAGASMVAFVGYGINSFQAPLLQRLHGLNVRDAAVNFGAPFAFMAAIGTFIGGYITEKLTPHWRTAVAWVPALGLLIAAPLYIFAFYSKDLNLVLFFWGTATMCHFSYLGAQYTIGQGVVTNRSRAAAIAVLLIAVSLVGNGLGPYFVGFLSDFFM
;
A
#
# COMPACT_ATOMS: atom_id res chain seq x y z
N PHE A 1 -10.04 7.63 -6.23
CA PHE A 1 -9.11 8.60 -6.84
C PHE A 1 -7.77 7.97 -7.17
N TYR A 2 -7.16 7.25 -6.24
CA TYR A 2 -5.89 6.54 -6.47
C TYR A 2 -5.93 5.66 -7.73
N ALA A 3 -6.96 4.80 -7.85
CA ALA A 3 -7.09 3.89 -8.98
C ALA A 3 -7.28 4.61 -10.33
N PHE A 4 -8.07 5.69 -10.35
CA PHE A 4 -8.35 6.43 -11.59
C PHE A 4 -7.21 7.35 -12.01
N MET A 5 -6.52 8.01 -11.06
CA MET A 5 -5.44 8.94 -11.36
C MET A 5 -4.14 8.28 -11.79
N GLY A 6 -3.92 7.02 -11.41
CA GLY A 6 -2.75 6.26 -11.85
C GLY A 6 -2.62 6.15 -13.36
N LEU A 7 -3.74 6.04 -14.09
CA LEU A 7 -3.73 5.88 -15.54
C LEU A 7 -3.33 7.16 -16.31
N PRO A 8 -3.95 8.34 -16.09
CA PRO A 8 -3.51 9.59 -16.73
C PRO A 8 -2.05 9.92 -16.44
N ILE A 9 -1.59 9.68 -15.20
CA ILE A 9 -0.21 9.99 -14.81
C ILE A 9 0.77 8.99 -15.44
N ALA A 10 0.39 7.71 -15.59
CA ALA A 10 1.19 6.74 -16.34
C ALA A 10 1.37 7.18 -17.81
N LEU A 11 0.30 7.61 -18.48
CA LEU A 11 0.37 8.14 -19.84
C LEU A 11 1.22 9.41 -19.96
N LEU A 12 1.18 10.28 -18.94
CA LEU A 12 2.05 11.43 -18.86
C LEU A 12 3.50 11.01 -18.66
N ALA A 13 3.76 10.01 -17.84
CA ALA A 13 5.08 9.46 -17.58
C ALA A 13 5.73 8.85 -18.83
N ASP A 14 4.91 8.26 -19.72
CA ASP A 14 5.40 7.71 -20.99
C ASP A 14 5.96 8.77 -21.95
N ARG A 15 5.51 10.03 -21.81
CA ARG A 15 5.89 11.13 -22.70
C ARG A 15 6.80 12.18 -22.05
N SER A 16 7.06 12.06 -20.76
CA SER A 16 7.74 13.09 -19.98
C SER A 16 8.90 12.51 -19.17
N ASN A 17 9.62 13.37 -18.47
CA ASN A 17 10.70 12.97 -17.56
C ASN A 17 10.10 12.33 -16.30
N ARG A 18 10.33 11.04 -16.11
CA ARG A 18 9.76 10.24 -15.01
C ARG A 18 10.28 10.67 -13.65
N VAL A 19 11.54 11.08 -13.55
CA VAL A 19 12.15 11.57 -12.30
C VAL A 19 11.42 12.82 -11.82
N LYS A 20 11.16 13.77 -12.73
CA LYS A 20 10.40 14.98 -12.39
C LYS A 20 8.97 14.66 -11.95
N ILE A 21 8.30 13.73 -12.64
CA ILE A 21 6.93 13.31 -12.27
C ILE A 21 6.93 12.70 -10.87
N ILE A 22 7.83 11.75 -10.58
CA ILE A 22 7.98 11.13 -9.26
C ILE A 22 8.22 12.22 -8.21
N THR A 23 9.13 13.15 -8.46
CA THR A 23 9.43 14.26 -7.54
C THR A 23 8.19 15.10 -7.23
N VAL A 24 7.46 15.54 -8.28
CA VAL A 24 6.24 16.35 -8.10
C VAL A 24 5.17 15.55 -7.34
N CYS A 25 5.01 14.27 -7.65
CA CYS A 25 4.08 13.40 -6.95
C CYS A 25 4.43 13.24 -5.47
N ILE A 26 5.71 13.02 -5.14
CA ILE A 26 6.17 12.93 -3.74
C ILE A 26 5.94 14.26 -3.02
N VAL A 27 6.27 15.39 -3.61
CA VAL A 27 6.00 16.71 -3.00
C VAL A 27 4.50 16.90 -2.76
N LEU A 28 3.67 16.58 -3.76
CA LEU A 28 2.23 16.74 -3.68
C LEU A 28 1.66 15.92 -2.51
N TRP A 29 1.91 14.61 -2.45
CA TRP A 29 1.35 13.81 -1.36
C TRP A 29 1.93 14.20 0.00
N SER A 30 3.19 14.58 0.07
CA SER A 30 3.85 14.98 1.32
C SER A 30 3.24 16.27 1.88
N VAL A 31 3.07 17.28 1.04
CA VAL A 31 2.42 18.55 1.42
C VAL A 31 0.96 18.30 1.82
N MET A 32 0.22 17.53 1.00
CA MET A 32 -1.18 17.20 1.32
C MET A 32 -1.32 16.39 2.61
N THR A 33 -0.37 15.48 2.88
CA THR A 33 -0.32 14.74 4.16
C THR A 33 -0.09 15.71 5.33
N ALA A 34 0.86 16.62 5.23
CA ALA A 34 1.11 17.62 6.28
C ALA A 34 -0.12 18.54 6.48
N LEU A 35 -0.80 18.94 5.40
CA LEU A 35 -2.02 19.74 5.44
C LEU A 35 -3.19 18.99 6.11
N CYS A 36 -3.24 17.66 6.10
CA CYS A 36 -4.22 16.91 6.88
C CYS A 36 -4.13 17.24 8.38
N GLY A 37 -2.94 17.52 8.90
CA GLY A 37 -2.73 17.91 10.30
C GLY A 37 -3.35 19.25 10.66
N VAL A 38 -3.53 20.16 9.70
CA VAL A 38 -4.14 21.49 9.93
C VAL A 38 -5.58 21.57 9.42
N ALA A 39 -6.20 20.44 9.05
CA ALA A 39 -7.57 20.42 8.57
C ALA A 39 -8.55 20.93 9.63
N ALA A 40 -9.40 21.90 9.24
CA ALA A 40 -10.39 22.50 10.14
C ALA A 40 -11.67 21.66 10.33
N GLY A 41 -11.90 20.66 9.45
CA GLY A 41 -13.08 19.80 9.53
C GLY A 41 -13.06 18.70 8.47
N PHE A 42 -14.14 17.92 8.42
CA PHE A 42 -14.25 16.75 7.53
C PHE A 42 -13.98 17.07 6.05
N VAL A 43 -14.58 18.12 5.52
CA VAL A 43 -14.44 18.46 4.08
C VAL A 43 -13.01 18.84 3.73
N THR A 44 -12.33 19.63 4.55
CA THR A 44 -10.92 20.01 4.34
C THR A 44 -10.02 18.80 4.44
N LEU A 45 -10.23 17.93 5.44
CA LEU A 45 -9.50 16.67 5.56
C LEU A 45 -9.71 15.78 4.34
N LEU A 46 -10.95 15.64 3.86
CA LEU A 46 -11.28 14.84 2.66
C LEU A 46 -10.55 15.38 1.43
N LEU A 47 -10.55 16.70 1.21
CA LEU A 47 -9.87 17.32 0.07
C LEU A 47 -8.36 17.07 0.11
N PHE A 48 -7.73 17.21 1.28
CA PHE A 48 -6.31 16.91 1.43
C PHE A 48 -6.02 15.43 1.22
N ARG A 49 -6.86 14.51 1.68
CA ARG A 49 -6.75 13.06 1.42
C ARG A 49 -6.90 12.70 -0.05
N VAL A 50 -7.78 13.38 -0.78
CA VAL A 50 -7.87 13.26 -2.25
C VAL A 50 -6.55 13.71 -2.88
N GLY A 51 -5.97 14.81 -2.44
CA GLY A 51 -4.66 15.29 -2.91
C GLY A 51 -3.54 14.28 -2.65
N VAL A 52 -3.52 13.65 -1.46
CA VAL A 52 -2.60 12.53 -1.15
C VAL A 52 -2.77 11.39 -2.16
N ALA A 53 -4.01 10.94 -2.37
CA ALA A 53 -4.29 9.83 -3.29
C ALA A 53 -3.86 10.12 -4.73
N VAL A 54 -4.01 11.35 -5.20
CA VAL A 54 -3.54 11.79 -6.53
C VAL A 54 -2.01 11.74 -6.62
N GLY A 55 -1.30 12.23 -5.59
CA GLY A 55 0.16 12.19 -5.53
C GLY A 55 0.69 10.75 -5.49
N GLU A 56 0.14 9.91 -4.63
CA GLU A 56 0.56 8.49 -4.50
C GLU A 56 0.34 7.69 -5.79
N ALA A 57 -0.81 7.90 -6.46
CA ALA A 57 -1.14 7.19 -7.69
C ALA A 57 -0.11 7.42 -8.80
N GLY A 58 0.54 8.59 -8.79
CA GLY A 58 1.49 8.98 -9.82
C GLY A 58 2.91 8.46 -9.64
N CYS A 59 3.24 7.82 -8.53
CA CYS A 59 4.62 7.39 -8.26
C CYS A 59 4.93 6.00 -8.83
N THR A 60 4.06 5.03 -8.63
CA THR A 60 4.33 3.61 -8.94
C THR A 60 4.55 3.34 -10.44
N PRO A 61 3.73 3.85 -11.39
CA PRO A 61 3.95 3.57 -12.81
C PRO A 61 5.29 4.10 -13.34
N PRO A 62 5.67 5.40 -13.12
CA PRO A 62 6.95 5.89 -13.59
C PRO A 62 8.14 5.26 -12.85
N ALA A 63 8.02 4.91 -11.56
CA ALA A 63 9.07 4.23 -10.82
C ALA A 63 9.36 2.84 -11.40
N ASN A 64 8.33 2.03 -11.69
CA ASN A 64 8.49 0.73 -12.32
C ASN A 64 9.11 0.82 -13.71
N SER A 65 8.70 1.81 -14.51
CA SER A 65 9.29 2.09 -15.83
C SER A 65 10.76 2.48 -15.71
N LEU A 66 11.09 3.34 -14.73
CA LEU A 66 12.46 3.78 -14.47
C LEU A 66 13.36 2.60 -14.07
N ILE A 67 12.90 1.75 -13.15
CA ILE A 67 13.62 0.52 -12.74
C ILE A 67 13.81 -0.40 -13.95
N GLY A 68 12.80 -0.50 -14.82
CA GLY A 68 12.90 -1.27 -16.06
C GLY A 68 14.04 -0.82 -16.97
N ASP A 69 14.30 0.48 -17.05
CA ASP A 69 15.38 1.03 -17.86
C ASP A 69 16.76 1.01 -17.16
N TYR A 70 16.81 1.09 -15.82
CA TYR A 70 18.06 1.00 -15.07
C TYR A 70 18.64 -0.41 -14.98
N PHE A 71 17.79 -1.42 -14.93
CA PHE A 71 18.21 -2.79 -14.66
C PHE A 71 17.98 -3.71 -15.86
N ILE A 72 19.00 -4.49 -16.23
CA ILE A 72 18.89 -5.53 -17.25
C ILE A 72 17.82 -6.56 -16.87
N ALA A 73 17.19 -7.19 -17.86
CA ALA A 73 16.06 -8.11 -17.66
C ALA A 73 16.30 -9.16 -16.55
N LYS A 74 17.52 -9.69 -16.44
CA LYS A 74 17.92 -10.69 -15.42
C LYS A 74 17.85 -10.16 -13.97
N LYS A 75 18.08 -8.85 -13.75
CA LYS A 75 18.10 -8.22 -12.41
C LYS A 75 16.84 -7.40 -12.11
N ARG A 76 15.99 -7.19 -13.11
CA ARG A 76 14.80 -6.32 -13.02
C ARG A 76 13.81 -6.82 -11.95
N ALA A 77 13.56 -8.14 -11.90
CA ALA A 77 12.68 -8.73 -10.90
C ALA A 77 13.15 -8.48 -9.47
N SER A 78 14.45 -8.64 -9.20
CA SER A 78 15.04 -8.37 -7.87
C SER A 78 14.94 -6.88 -7.49
N ALA A 79 15.18 -5.98 -8.44
CA ALA A 79 15.07 -4.53 -8.19
C ALA A 79 13.63 -4.13 -7.87
N LEU A 80 12.64 -4.66 -8.59
CA LEU A 80 11.21 -4.44 -8.32
C LEU A 80 10.78 -5.02 -6.97
N SER A 81 11.34 -6.18 -6.58
CA SER A 81 11.08 -6.78 -5.26
C SER A 81 11.60 -5.88 -4.13
N ILE A 82 12.81 -5.34 -4.27
CA ILE A 82 13.37 -4.38 -3.30
C ILE A 82 12.49 -3.12 -3.22
N TYR A 83 12.08 -2.57 -4.35
CA TYR A 83 11.15 -1.44 -4.39
C TYR A 83 9.85 -1.74 -3.65
N SER A 84 9.25 -2.90 -3.89
CA SER A 84 7.99 -3.32 -3.26
C SER A 84 8.13 -3.56 -1.74
N THR A 85 9.33 -3.91 -1.25
CA THR A 85 9.61 -4.04 0.18
C THR A 85 9.38 -2.73 0.94
N GLY A 86 9.54 -1.58 0.26
CA GLY A 86 9.27 -0.26 0.83
C GLY A 86 7.83 -0.09 1.35
N VAL A 87 6.84 -0.71 0.69
CA VAL A 87 5.43 -0.66 1.12
C VAL A 87 5.26 -1.34 2.48
N MET A 88 5.86 -2.52 2.65
CA MET A 88 5.75 -3.30 3.90
C MET A 88 6.53 -2.64 5.04
N LEU A 89 7.75 -2.16 4.77
CA LEU A 89 8.53 -1.40 5.75
C LEU A 89 7.81 -0.12 6.15
N GLY A 90 7.18 0.58 5.19
CA GLY A 90 6.36 1.76 5.47
C GLY A 90 5.21 1.46 6.42
N ALA A 91 4.51 0.34 6.25
CA ALA A 91 3.43 -0.06 7.15
C ALA A 91 3.94 -0.38 8.58
N VAL A 92 5.09 -1.05 8.71
CA VAL A 92 5.73 -1.30 10.01
C VAL A 92 6.12 0.02 10.68
N LEU A 93 6.80 0.91 9.96
CA LEU A 93 7.24 2.22 10.49
C LEU A 93 6.06 3.12 10.85
N ALA A 94 4.99 3.10 10.05
CA ALA A 94 3.77 3.85 10.34
C ALA A 94 3.14 3.43 11.68
N ASN A 95 3.13 2.14 11.99
CA ASN A 95 2.65 1.65 13.28
C ASN A 95 3.60 1.96 14.43
N LEU A 96 4.92 1.79 14.22
CA LEU A 96 5.93 2.03 15.27
C LEU A 96 6.05 3.50 15.67
N PHE A 97 5.93 4.42 14.72
CA PHE A 97 6.09 5.86 14.97
C PHE A 97 4.76 6.61 14.99
N GLY A 98 3.85 6.29 14.07
CA GLY A 98 2.57 6.98 13.94
C GLY A 98 1.66 6.80 15.15
N GLY A 99 1.59 5.57 15.70
CA GLY A 99 0.80 5.29 16.91
C GLY A 99 1.23 6.09 18.13
N PRO A 100 2.51 6.02 18.54
CA PRO A 100 3.03 6.83 19.65
C PRO A 100 2.84 8.32 19.44
N ILE A 101 3.13 8.85 18.25
CA ILE A 101 2.98 10.28 17.96
C ILE A 101 1.49 10.68 18.01
N ALA A 102 0.60 9.87 17.48
CA ALA A 102 -0.84 10.16 17.50
C ALA A 102 -1.44 10.19 18.92
N GLN A 103 -0.79 9.54 19.88
CA GLN A 103 -1.19 9.56 21.30
C GLN A 103 -0.57 10.72 22.09
N MET A 104 0.46 11.38 21.57
CA MET A 104 1.08 12.53 22.26
C MET A 104 0.08 13.67 22.43
N GLN A 105 0.19 14.38 23.54
CA GLN A 105 -0.50 15.66 23.70
C GLN A 105 0.31 16.77 23.00
N GLY A 106 -0.37 17.80 22.53
CA GLY A 106 0.30 18.93 21.89
C GLY A 106 1.33 19.61 22.82
N THR A 107 1.05 19.64 24.12
CA THR A 107 1.96 20.16 25.15
C THR A 107 3.26 19.36 25.26
N ASP A 108 3.23 18.04 25.08
CA ASP A 108 4.43 17.21 25.11
C ASP A 108 5.29 17.48 23.87
N PHE A 109 4.64 17.70 22.73
CA PHE A 109 5.33 18.06 21.49
C PHE A 109 5.94 19.45 21.56
N ASP A 110 5.24 20.43 22.16
CA ASP A 110 5.79 21.77 22.43
C ASP A 110 7.04 21.70 23.33
N ALA A 111 6.98 20.89 24.41
CA ALA A 111 8.13 20.70 25.30
C ALA A 111 9.31 20.08 24.53
N TRP A 112 9.08 19.14 23.65
CA TRP A 112 10.10 18.55 22.78
C TRP A 112 10.69 19.60 21.81
N LEU A 113 9.85 20.42 21.13
CA LEU A 113 10.31 21.52 20.25
C LEU A 113 11.17 22.54 20.97
N LYS A 114 10.80 22.88 22.19
CA LYS A 114 11.60 23.77 23.04
C LYS A 114 12.93 23.15 23.45
N GLY A 115 12.93 21.83 23.75
CA GLY A 115 14.15 21.09 24.08
C GLY A 115 15.14 21.02 22.92
N VAL A 116 14.65 20.93 21.66
CA VAL A 116 15.47 20.96 20.44
C VAL A 116 15.87 22.40 20.03
N GLY A 117 15.34 23.42 20.69
CA GLY A 117 15.67 24.84 20.44
C GLY A 117 14.92 25.50 19.29
N ILE A 118 13.87 24.86 18.75
CA ILE A 118 13.06 25.39 17.64
C ILE A 118 11.63 25.79 18.06
N GLY A 119 11.30 25.70 19.34
CA GLY A 119 9.97 26.07 19.87
C GLY A 119 9.56 27.52 19.59
N TRP A 120 10.52 28.42 19.39
CA TRP A 120 10.26 29.84 19.09
C TRP A 120 9.56 30.03 17.72
N ILE A 121 9.76 29.12 16.77
CA ILE A 121 9.12 29.14 15.43
C ILE A 121 7.60 28.98 15.57
N PHE A 122 7.16 28.23 16.58
CA PHE A 122 5.77 27.84 16.80
C PHE A 122 5.15 28.51 18.03
N SER A 123 5.72 29.64 18.47
CA SER A 123 5.27 30.38 19.67
C SER A 123 3.83 30.90 19.61
N GLN A 124 3.25 30.99 18.41
CA GLN A 124 1.86 31.43 18.20
C GLN A 124 0.84 30.27 18.22
N VAL A 125 1.31 29.03 18.35
CA VAL A 125 0.44 27.85 18.35
C VAL A 125 -0.04 27.55 19.76
N ASP A 126 -1.35 27.46 19.95
CA ASP A 126 -1.92 26.98 21.23
C ASP A 126 -1.90 25.44 21.23
N TRP A 127 -0.83 24.91 21.80
CA TRP A 127 -0.59 23.46 21.84
C TRP A 127 -1.60 22.68 22.69
N ASN A 128 -2.38 23.35 23.56
CA ASN A 128 -3.45 22.70 24.33
C ASN A 128 -4.62 22.26 23.41
N LEU A 129 -4.76 22.89 22.25
CA LEU A 129 -5.79 22.57 21.26
C LEU A 129 -5.33 21.62 20.17
N VAL A 130 -4.05 21.22 20.16
CA VAL A 130 -3.47 20.37 19.13
C VAL A 130 -3.50 18.91 19.54
N GLU A 131 -4.31 18.12 18.83
CA GLU A 131 -4.42 16.68 19.02
C GLU A 131 -3.24 15.94 18.37
N GLY A 132 -2.77 14.85 18.99
CA GLY A 132 -1.58 14.11 18.54
C GLY A 132 -1.66 13.57 17.11
N TRP A 133 -2.84 13.19 16.63
CA TRP A 133 -2.99 12.75 15.24
C TRP A 133 -2.66 13.86 14.21
N ARG A 134 -2.89 15.13 14.55
CA ARG A 134 -2.51 16.27 13.72
C ARG A 134 -1.00 16.40 13.63
N ILE A 135 -0.32 16.22 14.75
CA ILE A 135 1.15 16.21 14.83
C ILE A 135 1.71 15.07 13.98
N ALA A 136 1.10 13.87 14.07
CA ALA A 136 1.52 12.71 13.28
C ALA A 136 1.48 12.99 11.77
N PHE A 137 0.43 13.64 11.26
CA PHE A 137 0.36 14.01 9.85
C PHE A 137 1.46 14.97 9.41
N VAL A 138 1.77 15.96 10.23
CA VAL A 138 2.83 16.94 9.92
C VAL A 138 4.20 16.29 9.95
N ILE A 139 4.50 15.48 10.98
CA ILE A 139 5.79 14.80 11.14
C ILE A 139 6.02 13.76 10.02
N VAL A 140 5.00 13.02 9.63
CA VAL A 140 5.12 12.01 8.57
C VAL A 140 5.13 12.65 7.18
N GLY A 141 4.39 13.75 6.98
CA GLY A 141 4.30 14.41 5.69
C GLY A 141 5.58 15.16 5.30
N LEU A 142 6.11 16.01 6.19
CA LEU A 142 7.22 16.90 5.85
C LEU A 142 8.50 16.21 5.35
N PRO A 143 8.98 15.10 5.94
CA PRO A 143 10.19 14.43 5.47
C PRO A 143 10.11 13.95 4.02
N GLY A 144 8.93 13.69 3.50
CA GLY A 144 8.75 13.30 2.11
C GLY A 144 9.20 14.37 1.12
N VAL A 145 9.14 15.66 1.49
CA VAL A 145 9.67 16.74 0.64
C VAL A 145 11.19 16.64 0.51
N LEU A 146 11.90 16.26 1.59
CA LEU A 146 13.35 16.02 1.54
C LEU A 146 13.67 14.82 0.65
N VAL A 147 12.87 13.75 0.74
CA VAL A 147 13.00 12.59 -0.15
C VAL A 147 12.77 12.98 -1.60
N ALA A 148 11.79 13.83 -1.89
CA ALA A 148 11.56 14.34 -3.26
C ALA A 148 12.78 15.11 -3.80
N LEU A 149 13.40 15.95 -3.00
CA LEU A 149 14.63 16.66 -3.37
C LEU A 149 15.80 15.69 -3.58
N MET A 150 15.94 14.69 -2.70
CA MET A 150 16.94 13.63 -2.92
C MET A 150 16.72 12.91 -4.25
N VAL A 151 15.49 12.51 -4.58
CA VAL A 151 15.16 11.89 -5.87
C VAL A 151 15.55 12.80 -7.03
N LEU A 152 15.19 14.09 -6.96
CA LEU A 152 15.47 15.06 -8.03
C LEU A 152 16.96 15.24 -8.30
N PHE A 153 17.78 15.28 -7.26
CA PHE A 153 19.22 15.57 -7.39
C PHE A 153 20.09 14.33 -7.56
N THR A 154 19.62 13.13 -7.14
CA THR A 154 20.42 11.91 -7.18
C THR A 154 20.07 10.99 -8.35
N ILE A 155 18.81 10.96 -8.78
CA ILE A 155 18.36 10.06 -9.84
C ILE A 155 18.38 10.80 -11.18
N LYS A 156 19.07 10.22 -12.16
CA LYS A 156 19.10 10.75 -13.54
C LYS A 156 18.04 10.04 -14.38
N GLU A 157 17.41 10.73 -15.31
CA GLU A 157 16.51 10.13 -16.29
C GLU A 157 17.31 9.36 -17.34
N PRO A 158 17.22 8.00 -17.42
CA PRO A 158 17.89 7.26 -18.48
C PRO A 158 17.08 7.35 -19.78
N PRO A 159 17.72 7.20 -20.94
CA PRO A 159 17.00 6.98 -22.20
C PRO A 159 16.07 5.77 -22.10
N ARG A 160 14.95 5.79 -22.83
CA ARG A 160 14.01 4.67 -22.88
C ARG A 160 14.70 3.44 -23.48
N GLY A 161 14.51 2.27 -22.83
CA GLY A 161 15.13 1.02 -23.26
C GLY A 161 16.65 0.95 -22.98
N TYR A 162 17.18 1.80 -22.09
CA TYR A 162 18.62 1.88 -21.80
C TYR A 162 19.28 0.54 -21.46
N SER A 163 18.58 -0.33 -20.76
CA SER A 163 19.07 -1.66 -20.35
C SER A 163 18.58 -2.80 -21.25
N ASP A 164 17.83 -2.50 -22.31
CA ASP A 164 17.34 -3.51 -23.25
C ASP A 164 18.40 -3.84 -24.31
N PRO A 165 18.48 -5.09 -24.81
CA PRO A 165 19.40 -5.46 -25.87
C PRO A 165 19.18 -4.61 -27.14
N PRO A 166 20.26 -4.24 -27.87
CA PRO A 166 20.14 -3.50 -29.12
C PRO A 166 19.25 -4.24 -30.11
N GLY A 167 18.30 -3.54 -30.75
CA GLY A 167 17.40 -4.10 -31.77
C GLY A 167 16.06 -4.63 -31.25
N LEU A 168 15.83 -4.68 -29.94
CA LEU A 168 14.47 -4.83 -29.42
C LEU A 168 13.75 -3.48 -29.58
N VAL A 169 12.92 -3.39 -30.61
CA VAL A 169 11.93 -2.32 -30.70
C VAL A 169 11.03 -2.48 -29.49
N ALA A 170 11.00 -1.47 -28.61
CA ALA A 170 10.04 -1.44 -27.53
C ALA A 170 8.65 -1.65 -28.14
N ASP A 171 8.01 -2.78 -27.80
CA ASP A 171 6.67 -3.07 -28.31
C ASP A 171 5.79 -1.87 -27.99
N MET A 172 5.25 -1.21 -29.01
CA MET A 172 4.40 -0.06 -28.82
C MET A 172 3.25 -0.42 -27.89
N PRO A 173 2.91 0.44 -26.92
CA PRO A 173 1.80 0.16 -26.00
C PRO A 173 0.55 -0.17 -26.80
N VAL A 174 -0.08 -1.30 -26.50
CA VAL A 174 -1.30 -1.71 -27.16
C VAL A 174 -2.40 -0.71 -26.83
N HIS A 175 -3.15 -0.30 -27.84
CA HIS A 175 -4.35 0.53 -27.64
C HIS A 175 -5.28 -0.16 -26.63
N TRP A 176 -5.78 0.58 -25.62
CA TRP A 176 -6.61 0.05 -24.54
C TRP A 176 -7.77 -0.83 -25.01
N GLY A 177 -8.39 -0.48 -26.15
CA GLY A 177 -9.47 -1.27 -26.74
C GLY A 177 -9.06 -2.70 -27.10
N VAL A 178 -7.84 -2.87 -27.62
CA VAL A 178 -7.29 -4.19 -27.97
C VAL A 178 -6.98 -5.00 -26.72
N ALA A 179 -6.31 -4.37 -25.73
CA ALA A 179 -6.01 -5.03 -24.47
C ALA A 179 -7.29 -5.45 -23.73
N PHE A 180 -8.30 -4.59 -23.69
CA PHE A 180 -9.58 -4.91 -23.05
C PHE A 180 -10.35 -6.01 -23.79
N SER A 181 -10.31 -6.03 -25.12
CA SER A 181 -10.92 -7.12 -25.92
C SER A 181 -10.26 -8.47 -25.66
N GLU A 182 -8.93 -8.48 -25.45
CA GLU A 182 -8.21 -9.69 -25.06
C GLU A 182 -8.64 -10.16 -23.68
N LEU A 183 -8.68 -9.25 -22.68
CA LEU A 183 -9.07 -9.56 -21.31
C LEU A 183 -10.51 -10.06 -21.19
N ARG A 184 -11.43 -9.47 -21.95
CA ARG A 184 -12.85 -9.83 -21.94
C ARG A 184 -13.05 -11.31 -22.21
N ASN A 185 -12.23 -11.90 -23.07
CA ASN A 185 -12.34 -13.28 -23.52
C ASN A 185 -11.54 -14.27 -22.65
N LYS A 186 -11.01 -13.84 -21.50
CA LYS A 186 -10.20 -14.65 -20.59
C LYS A 186 -10.91 -14.86 -19.24
N PRO A 187 -11.78 -15.90 -19.10
CA PRO A 187 -12.51 -16.10 -17.84
C PRO A 187 -11.59 -16.32 -16.65
N THR A 188 -10.44 -16.98 -16.81
CA THR A 188 -9.43 -17.15 -15.75
C THR A 188 -8.97 -15.81 -15.18
N PHE A 189 -8.82 -14.78 -16.01
CA PHE A 189 -8.46 -13.43 -15.56
C PHE A 189 -9.56 -12.86 -14.64
N TRP A 190 -10.82 -12.93 -15.04
CA TRP A 190 -11.92 -12.37 -14.27
C TRP A 190 -12.19 -13.11 -12.97
N TRP A 191 -12.06 -14.44 -12.95
CA TRP A 191 -12.11 -15.20 -11.69
C TRP A 191 -10.98 -14.82 -10.75
N MET A 192 -9.77 -14.61 -11.26
CA MET A 192 -8.65 -14.11 -10.44
C MET A 192 -8.90 -12.70 -9.93
N VAL A 193 -9.41 -11.78 -10.77
CA VAL A 193 -9.78 -10.41 -10.34
C VAL A 193 -10.84 -10.44 -9.26
N ALA A 194 -11.88 -11.24 -9.42
CA ALA A 194 -12.94 -11.39 -8.42
C ALA A 194 -12.39 -11.95 -7.09
N GLY A 195 -11.59 -13.00 -7.15
CA GLY A 195 -10.95 -13.59 -5.96
C GLY A 195 -10.03 -12.60 -5.26
N ALA A 196 -9.12 -11.93 -5.98
CA ALA A 196 -8.22 -10.94 -5.43
C ALA A 196 -8.98 -9.74 -4.81
N SER A 197 -10.07 -9.31 -5.45
CA SER A 197 -10.92 -8.23 -4.93
C SER A 197 -11.64 -8.63 -3.64
N MET A 198 -12.12 -9.86 -3.52
CA MET A 198 -12.73 -10.38 -2.29
C MET A 198 -11.72 -10.52 -1.15
N VAL A 199 -10.51 -11.02 -1.46
CA VAL A 199 -9.43 -11.10 -0.47
C VAL A 199 -9.04 -9.70 0.02
N ALA A 200 -8.90 -8.76 -0.90
CA ALA A 200 -8.61 -7.36 -0.56
C ALA A 200 -9.75 -6.71 0.25
N PHE A 201 -11.02 -7.00 -0.08
CA PHE A 201 -12.19 -6.54 0.67
C PHE A 201 -12.11 -6.93 2.14
N VAL A 202 -11.83 -8.19 2.43
CA VAL A 202 -11.65 -8.68 3.80
C VAL A 202 -10.41 -8.06 4.44
N GLY A 203 -9.29 -8.05 3.73
CA GLY A 203 -8.02 -7.53 4.24
C GLY A 203 -8.07 -6.05 4.61
N TYR A 204 -8.58 -5.19 3.74
CA TYR A 204 -8.74 -3.76 4.03
C TYR A 204 -9.79 -3.49 5.09
N GLY A 205 -10.88 -4.27 5.12
CA GLY A 205 -11.89 -4.19 6.18
C GLY A 205 -11.29 -4.48 7.55
N ILE A 206 -10.62 -5.62 7.71
CA ILE A 206 -9.95 -6.00 8.97
C ILE A 206 -8.89 -4.96 9.37
N ASN A 207 -8.05 -4.54 8.42
CA ASN A 207 -6.96 -3.61 8.69
C ASN A 207 -7.48 -2.25 9.20
N SER A 208 -8.54 -1.71 8.61
CA SER A 208 -9.10 -0.42 9.01
C SER A 208 -9.71 -0.42 10.42
N PHE A 209 -10.23 -1.57 10.86
CA PHE A 209 -10.85 -1.71 12.18
C PHE A 209 -9.98 -2.43 13.22
N GLN A 210 -8.75 -2.80 12.85
CA GLN A 210 -7.81 -3.48 13.74
C GLN A 210 -7.54 -2.71 15.03
N ALA A 211 -7.12 -1.45 14.93
CA ALA A 211 -6.83 -0.63 16.09
C ALA A 211 -8.09 -0.33 16.93
N PRO A 212 -9.24 0.11 16.34
CA PRO A 212 -10.48 0.27 17.06
C PRO A 212 -10.94 -1.00 17.79
N LEU A 213 -10.81 -2.17 17.18
CA LEU A 213 -11.19 -3.45 17.79
C LEU A 213 -10.33 -3.76 19.02
N LEU A 214 -9.01 -3.63 18.91
CA LEU A 214 -8.09 -3.86 20.02
C LEU A 214 -8.34 -2.88 21.18
N GLN A 215 -8.65 -1.62 20.87
CA GLN A 215 -9.01 -0.63 21.87
C GLN A 215 -10.33 -0.96 22.59
N ARG A 216 -11.37 -1.34 21.84
CA ARG A 216 -12.71 -1.63 22.40
C ARG A 216 -12.78 -2.94 23.18
N LEU A 217 -12.17 -4.02 22.66
CA LEU A 217 -12.25 -5.34 23.27
C LEU A 217 -11.21 -5.58 24.37
N HIS A 218 -10.03 -5.00 24.23
CA HIS A 218 -8.91 -5.25 25.14
C HIS A 218 -8.47 -4.01 25.92
N GLY A 219 -9.13 -2.87 25.74
CA GLY A 219 -8.81 -1.64 26.47
C GLY A 219 -7.45 -1.04 26.16
N LEU A 220 -6.85 -1.41 25.01
CA LEU A 220 -5.54 -0.92 24.62
C LEU A 220 -5.60 0.57 24.24
N ASN A 221 -4.57 1.32 24.56
CA ASN A 221 -4.40 2.66 24.01
C ASN A 221 -3.92 2.61 22.55
N VAL A 222 -3.95 3.74 21.87
CA VAL A 222 -3.57 3.85 20.44
C VAL A 222 -2.13 3.38 20.20
N ARG A 223 -1.21 3.76 21.09
CA ARG A 223 0.20 3.39 21.00
C ARG A 223 0.39 1.88 21.09
N ASP A 224 -0.19 1.26 22.12
CA ASP A 224 0.00 -0.18 22.37
C ASP A 224 -0.67 -1.01 21.27
N ALA A 225 -1.85 -0.60 20.78
CA ALA A 225 -2.50 -1.23 19.64
C ALA A 225 -1.64 -1.15 18.36
N ALA A 226 -0.99 -0.01 18.10
CA ALA A 226 -0.14 0.16 16.93
C ALA A 226 1.20 -0.57 17.07
N VAL A 227 1.94 -0.35 18.18
CA VAL A 227 3.31 -0.85 18.35
C VAL A 227 3.33 -2.35 18.63
N ASN A 228 2.50 -2.84 19.56
CA ASN A 228 2.54 -4.22 20.01
C ASN A 228 1.74 -5.17 19.10
N PHE A 229 0.84 -4.65 18.25
CA PHE A 229 -0.01 -5.46 17.36
C PHE A 229 0.10 -4.99 15.90
N GLY A 230 -0.14 -3.73 15.59
CA GLY A 230 -0.11 -3.22 14.22
C GLY A 230 1.21 -3.45 13.51
N ALA A 231 2.34 -3.13 14.15
CA ALA A 231 3.66 -3.35 13.59
C ALA A 231 4.00 -4.84 13.40
N PRO A 232 3.81 -5.73 14.39
CA PRO A 232 3.95 -7.18 14.20
C PRO A 232 3.05 -7.74 13.09
N PHE A 233 1.80 -7.30 13.00
CA PHE A 233 0.90 -7.79 11.94
C PHE A 233 1.35 -7.33 10.55
N ALA A 234 1.82 -6.10 10.40
CA ALA A 234 2.40 -5.61 9.14
C ALA A 234 3.67 -6.40 8.77
N PHE A 235 4.49 -6.76 9.76
CA PHE A 235 5.67 -7.60 9.55
C PHE A 235 5.28 -9.03 9.14
N MET A 236 4.27 -9.62 9.79
CA MET A 236 3.74 -10.94 9.41
C MET A 236 3.13 -10.95 8.01
N ALA A 237 2.48 -9.86 7.60
CA ALA A 237 2.01 -9.69 6.22
C ALA A 237 3.15 -9.71 5.20
N ALA A 238 4.27 -9.04 5.50
CA ALA A 238 5.48 -9.07 4.66
C ALA A 238 6.06 -10.48 4.54
N ILE A 239 6.19 -11.19 5.66
CA ILE A 239 6.64 -12.58 5.69
C ILE A 239 5.70 -13.47 4.87
N GLY A 240 4.39 -13.32 5.04
CA GLY A 240 3.38 -14.08 4.32
C GLY A 240 3.45 -13.88 2.81
N THR A 241 3.62 -12.64 2.37
CA THR A 241 3.82 -12.29 0.96
C THR A 241 5.05 -12.98 0.38
N PHE A 242 6.18 -12.93 1.10
CA PHE A 242 7.43 -13.56 0.68
C PHE A 242 7.34 -15.09 0.64
N ILE A 243 6.87 -15.71 1.74
CA ILE A 243 6.72 -17.17 1.84
C ILE A 243 5.71 -17.68 0.79
N GLY A 244 4.57 -17.02 0.64
CA GLY A 244 3.56 -17.37 -0.35
C GLY A 244 4.10 -17.35 -1.77
N GLY A 245 4.86 -16.30 -2.13
CA GLY A 245 5.55 -16.18 -3.41
C GLY A 245 6.58 -17.30 -3.61
N TYR A 246 7.44 -17.54 -2.63
CA TYR A 246 8.48 -18.58 -2.67
C TYR A 246 7.91 -19.99 -2.82
N ILE A 247 6.89 -20.33 -2.03
CA ILE A 247 6.21 -21.64 -2.12
C ILE A 247 5.56 -21.80 -3.50
N THR A 248 4.88 -20.79 -3.97
CA THR A 248 4.25 -20.78 -5.30
C THR A 248 5.28 -21.01 -6.40
N GLU A 249 6.39 -20.28 -6.39
CA GLU A 249 7.46 -20.41 -7.37
C GLU A 249 8.07 -21.83 -7.36
N LYS A 250 8.36 -22.36 -6.18
CA LYS A 250 8.95 -23.70 -6.02
C LYS A 250 8.02 -24.83 -6.44
N LEU A 251 6.71 -24.70 -6.22
CA LEU A 251 5.74 -25.73 -6.54
C LEU A 251 5.25 -25.68 -8.01
N THR A 252 5.21 -24.51 -8.64
CA THR A 252 4.67 -24.33 -10.00
C THR A 252 5.30 -25.23 -11.06
N PRO A 253 6.63 -25.53 -11.07
CA PRO A 253 7.23 -26.45 -12.03
C PRO A 253 6.68 -27.87 -11.94
N HIS A 254 6.31 -28.32 -10.74
CA HIS A 254 5.80 -29.67 -10.48
C HIS A 254 4.27 -29.73 -10.50
N TRP A 255 3.63 -28.61 -10.15
CA TRP A 255 2.18 -28.50 -10.03
C TRP A 255 1.70 -27.16 -10.57
N ARG A 256 1.31 -27.12 -11.82
CA ARG A 256 0.95 -25.90 -12.56
C ARG A 256 -0.15 -25.06 -11.89
N THR A 257 -1.07 -25.71 -11.17
CA THR A 257 -2.16 -25.02 -10.46
C THR A 257 -1.75 -24.54 -9.06
N ALA A 258 -0.52 -24.77 -8.62
CA ALA A 258 0.00 -24.30 -7.34
C ALA A 258 -0.18 -22.79 -7.15
N VAL A 259 -0.08 -22.00 -8.23
CA VAL A 259 -0.29 -20.54 -8.22
C VAL A 259 -1.69 -20.15 -7.72
N ALA A 260 -2.70 -21.01 -7.86
CA ALA A 260 -4.05 -20.80 -7.34
C ALA A 260 -4.26 -21.49 -5.98
N TRP A 261 -3.70 -22.70 -5.81
CA TRP A 261 -3.92 -23.49 -4.59
C TRP A 261 -3.17 -22.96 -3.37
N VAL A 262 -1.95 -22.44 -3.54
CA VAL A 262 -1.17 -21.89 -2.42
C VAL A 262 -1.92 -20.75 -1.72
N PRO A 263 -2.39 -19.70 -2.42
CA PRO A 263 -3.19 -18.66 -1.79
C PRO A 263 -4.55 -19.16 -1.27
N ALA A 264 -5.22 -20.09 -1.98
CA ALA A 264 -6.49 -20.65 -1.54
C ALA A 264 -6.36 -21.37 -0.20
N LEU A 265 -5.34 -22.21 -0.03
CA LEU A 265 -5.03 -22.89 1.23
C LEU A 265 -4.62 -21.90 2.32
N GLY A 266 -3.82 -20.89 1.97
CA GLY A 266 -3.48 -19.81 2.90
C GLY A 266 -4.71 -19.11 3.46
N LEU A 267 -5.67 -18.76 2.61
CA LEU A 267 -6.93 -18.12 3.01
C LEU A 267 -7.83 -19.06 3.82
N LEU A 268 -7.89 -20.33 3.44
CA LEU A 268 -8.66 -21.34 4.19
C LEU A 268 -8.13 -21.52 5.62
N ILE A 269 -6.81 -21.45 5.81
CA ILE A 269 -6.17 -21.49 7.12
C ILE A 269 -6.36 -20.15 7.86
N ALA A 270 -6.28 -19.02 7.18
CA ALA A 270 -6.43 -17.70 7.79
C ALA A 270 -7.81 -17.49 8.41
N ALA A 271 -8.88 -17.98 7.78
CA ALA A 271 -10.26 -17.77 8.24
C ALA A 271 -10.50 -18.25 9.68
N PRO A 272 -10.25 -19.53 10.05
CA PRO A 272 -10.43 -19.98 11.42
C PRO A 272 -9.48 -19.28 12.41
N LEU A 273 -8.25 -18.95 11.98
CA LEU A 273 -7.30 -18.23 12.83
C LEU A 273 -7.80 -16.83 13.19
N TYR A 274 -8.40 -16.09 12.24
CA TYR A 274 -9.05 -14.81 12.55
C TYR A 274 -10.20 -14.99 13.53
N ILE A 275 -11.03 -16.04 13.37
CA ILE A 275 -12.12 -16.33 14.30
C ILE A 275 -11.56 -16.57 15.71
N PHE A 276 -10.54 -17.41 15.87
CA PHE A 276 -9.91 -17.64 17.17
C PHE A 276 -9.30 -16.36 17.75
N ALA A 277 -8.67 -15.52 16.93
CA ALA A 277 -8.12 -14.25 17.37
C ALA A 277 -9.23 -13.31 17.92
N PHE A 278 -10.35 -13.18 17.22
CA PHE A 278 -11.45 -12.27 17.61
C PHE A 278 -12.18 -12.71 18.87
N TYR A 279 -12.28 -14.02 19.13
CA TYR A 279 -12.89 -14.54 20.35
C TYR A 279 -11.92 -14.67 21.54
N SER A 280 -10.62 -14.52 21.30
CA SER A 280 -9.60 -14.65 22.35
C SER A 280 -9.60 -13.43 23.28
N LYS A 281 -9.57 -13.68 24.59
CA LYS A 281 -9.40 -12.64 25.62
C LYS A 281 -7.94 -12.41 25.99
N ASP A 282 -7.06 -13.37 25.70
CA ASP A 282 -5.62 -13.27 25.97
C ASP A 282 -4.92 -12.58 24.79
N LEU A 283 -4.25 -11.48 25.08
CA LEU A 283 -3.52 -10.67 24.09
C LEU A 283 -2.39 -11.44 23.39
N ASN A 284 -1.74 -12.38 24.05
CA ASN A 284 -0.70 -13.21 23.42
C ASN A 284 -1.31 -14.16 22.38
N LEU A 285 -2.48 -14.75 22.71
CA LEU A 285 -3.22 -15.57 21.75
C LEU A 285 -3.76 -14.75 20.58
N VAL A 286 -4.24 -13.52 20.84
CA VAL A 286 -4.64 -12.58 19.78
C VAL A 286 -3.44 -12.31 18.87
N LEU A 287 -2.28 -11.96 19.42
CA LEU A 287 -1.06 -11.69 18.64
C LEU A 287 -0.65 -12.91 17.80
N PHE A 288 -0.67 -14.10 18.39
CA PHE A 288 -0.31 -15.33 17.70
C PHE A 288 -1.29 -15.69 16.58
N PHE A 289 -2.59 -15.77 16.89
CA PHE A 289 -3.59 -16.18 15.89
C PHE A 289 -3.79 -15.14 14.80
N TRP A 290 -3.90 -13.85 15.16
CA TRP A 290 -4.07 -12.79 14.17
C TRP A 290 -2.81 -12.61 13.31
N GLY A 291 -1.63 -12.63 13.92
CA GLY A 291 -0.37 -12.55 13.18
C GLY A 291 -0.21 -13.69 12.19
N THR A 292 -0.47 -14.94 12.61
CA THR A 292 -0.43 -16.12 11.74
C THR A 292 -1.51 -16.05 10.65
N ALA A 293 -2.73 -15.62 11.00
CA ALA A 293 -3.79 -15.41 10.03
C ALA A 293 -3.39 -14.38 8.96
N THR A 294 -2.80 -13.25 9.37
CA THR A 294 -2.33 -12.22 8.48
C THR A 294 -1.22 -12.74 7.55
N MET A 295 -0.27 -13.50 8.08
CA MET A 295 0.77 -14.15 7.28
C MET A 295 0.17 -15.06 6.20
N CYS A 296 -0.78 -15.92 6.56
CA CYS A 296 -1.47 -16.81 5.62
C CYS A 296 -2.32 -16.02 4.61
N HIS A 297 -3.02 -14.97 5.05
CA HIS A 297 -3.85 -14.11 4.22
C HIS A 297 -3.03 -13.44 3.11
N PHE A 298 -1.89 -12.85 3.44
CA PHE A 298 -1.07 -12.10 2.48
C PHE A 298 -0.27 -12.96 1.51
N SER A 299 -0.31 -14.29 1.64
CA SER A 299 0.32 -15.23 0.69
C SER A 299 -0.21 -15.11 -0.76
N TYR A 300 -1.37 -14.48 -0.99
CA TYR A 300 -1.99 -14.33 -2.30
C TYR A 300 -1.35 -13.25 -3.20
N LEU A 301 -0.65 -12.27 -2.60
CA LEU A 301 -0.19 -11.08 -3.34
C LEU A 301 0.70 -11.42 -4.54
N GLY A 302 1.65 -12.33 -4.40
CA GLY A 302 2.51 -12.76 -5.50
C GLY A 302 1.74 -13.50 -6.60
N ALA A 303 0.83 -14.36 -6.20
CA ALA A 303 0.05 -15.21 -7.11
C ALA A 303 -0.88 -14.39 -8.02
N GLN A 304 -1.55 -13.36 -7.50
CA GLN A 304 -2.46 -12.53 -8.30
C GLN A 304 -1.74 -11.83 -9.47
N TYR A 305 -0.53 -11.33 -9.26
CA TYR A 305 0.26 -10.71 -10.33
C TYR A 305 0.76 -11.74 -11.34
N THR A 306 1.18 -12.91 -10.86
CA THR A 306 1.64 -14.02 -11.72
C THR A 306 0.53 -14.49 -12.63
N ILE A 307 -0.68 -14.71 -12.11
CA ILE A 307 -1.85 -15.11 -12.92
C ILE A 307 -2.23 -13.98 -13.87
N GLY A 308 -2.35 -12.74 -13.35
CA GLY A 308 -2.78 -11.58 -14.13
C GLY A 308 -1.90 -11.31 -15.35
N GLN A 309 -0.60 -11.51 -15.22
CA GLN A 309 0.35 -11.38 -16.34
C GLN A 309 0.45 -12.63 -17.22
N GLY A 310 0.23 -13.80 -16.64
CA GLY A 310 0.41 -15.08 -17.34
C GLY A 310 -0.70 -15.46 -18.32
N VAL A 311 -1.91 -14.87 -18.18
CA VAL A 311 -3.07 -15.19 -19.03
C VAL A 311 -3.21 -14.29 -20.27
N VAL A 312 -2.37 -13.26 -20.38
CA VAL A 312 -2.40 -12.27 -21.48
C VAL A 312 -1.08 -12.23 -22.23
N THR A 313 -1.12 -11.67 -23.44
CA THR A 313 0.09 -11.41 -24.23
C THR A 313 1.00 -10.38 -23.55
N ASN A 314 2.29 -10.41 -23.84
CA ASN A 314 3.28 -9.47 -23.26
C ASN A 314 2.85 -8.01 -23.39
N ARG A 315 2.20 -7.66 -24.52
CA ARG A 315 1.72 -6.30 -24.81
C ARG A 315 0.58 -5.85 -23.90
N SER A 316 -0.26 -6.77 -23.44
CA SER A 316 -1.46 -6.49 -22.63
C SER A 316 -1.20 -6.62 -21.12
N ARG A 317 -0.01 -7.03 -20.68
CA ARG A 317 0.30 -7.26 -19.25
C ARG A 317 0.09 -6.02 -18.37
N ALA A 318 0.54 -4.86 -18.84
CA ALA A 318 0.36 -3.61 -18.10
C ALA A 318 -1.11 -3.25 -17.93
N ALA A 319 -1.91 -3.41 -18.99
CA ALA A 319 -3.35 -3.18 -18.95
C ALA A 319 -4.06 -4.17 -18.01
N ALA A 320 -3.67 -5.45 -18.03
CA ALA A 320 -4.22 -6.46 -17.13
C ALA A 320 -3.96 -6.12 -15.66
N ILE A 321 -2.74 -5.70 -15.32
CA ILE A 321 -2.41 -5.27 -13.96
C ILE A 321 -3.17 -3.99 -13.58
N ALA A 322 -3.33 -3.04 -14.49
CA ALA A 322 -4.10 -1.83 -14.22
C ALA A 322 -5.58 -2.15 -13.91
N VAL A 323 -6.21 -3.02 -14.70
CA VAL A 323 -7.60 -3.48 -14.46
C VAL A 323 -7.72 -4.21 -13.12
N LEU A 324 -6.77 -5.10 -12.81
CA LEU A 324 -6.70 -5.80 -11.53
C LEU A 324 -6.62 -4.79 -10.36
N LEU A 325 -5.69 -3.84 -10.41
CA LEU A 325 -5.49 -2.86 -9.34
C LEU A 325 -6.70 -1.94 -9.16
N ILE A 326 -7.38 -1.54 -10.24
CA ILE A 326 -8.62 -0.77 -10.16
C ILE A 326 -9.70 -1.57 -9.45
N ALA A 327 -9.93 -2.82 -9.84
CA ALA A 327 -10.94 -3.67 -9.22
C ALA A 327 -10.65 -3.93 -7.73
N VAL A 328 -9.41 -4.30 -7.40
CA VAL A 328 -8.95 -4.53 -6.03
C VAL A 328 -9.07 -3.26 -5.18
N SER A 329 -8.73 -2.08 -5.72
CA SER A 329 -8.85 -0.82 -4.99
C SER A 329 -10.29 -0.40 -4.76
N LEU A 330 -11.15 -0.54 -5.76
CA LEU A 330 -12.57 -0.17 -5.64
C LEU A 330 -13.33 -1.09 -4.67
N VAL A 331 -13.19 -2.39 -4.86
CA VAL A 331 -13.89 -3.39 -4.03
C VAL A 331 -13.21 -3.53 -2.68
N GLY A 332 -11.88 -3.66 -2.65
CA GLY A 332 -11.13 -3.88 -1.42
C GLY A 332 -11.10 -2.64 -0.53
N ASN A 333 -10.41 -1.61 -0.97
CA ASN A 333 -10.18 -0.40 -0.17
C ASN A 333 -11.42 0.50 -0.08
N GLY A 334 -12.26 0.52 -1.14
CA GLY A 334 -13.48 1.32 -1.15
C GLY A 334 -14.62 0.69 -0.35
N LEU A 335 -14.96 -0.57 -0.61
CA LEU A 335 -16.14 -1.21 -0.01
C LEU A 335 -15.83 -1.97 1.28
N GLY A 336 -14.61 -2.50 1.45
CA GLY A 336 -14.25 -3.32 2.62
C GLY A 336 -14.45 -2.60 3.95
N PRO A 337 -13.78 -1.46 4.20
CA PRO A 337 -13.96 -0.69 5.43
C PRO A 337 -15.38 -0.18 5.63
N TYR A 338 -16.05 0.25 4.55
CA TYR A 338 -17.44 0.69 4.61
C TYR A 338 -18.36 -0.42 5.10
N PHE A 339 -18.22 -1.63 4.56
CA PHE A 339 -19.04 -2.77 4.94
C PHE A 339 -18.83 -3.19 6.40
N VAL A 340 -17.56 -3.22 6.86
CA VAL A 340 -17.25 -3.53 8.27
C VAL A 340 -17.83 -2.46 9.19
N GLY A 341 -17.72 -1.17 8.84
CA GLY A 341 -18.33 -0.07 9.59
C GLY A 341 -19.85 -0.20 9.65
N PHE A 342 -20.50 -0.44 8.52
CA PHE A 342 -21.95 -0.65 8.46
C PHE A 342 -22.42 -1.80 9.34
N LEU A 343 -21.72 -2.95 9.30
CA LEU A 343 -22.04 -4.07 10.19
C LEU A 343 -21.81 -3.73 11.66
N SER A 344 -20.73 -3.02 11.98
CA SER A 344 -20.46 -2.57 13.36
C SER A 344 -21.60 -1.71 13.89
N ASP A 345 -22.11 -0.76 13.09
CA ASP A 345 -23.20 0.12 13.49
C ASP A 345 -24.54 -0.61 13.58
N PHE A 346 -24.75 -1.64 12.74
CA PHE A 346 -25.97 -2.43 12.73
C PHE A 346 -26.11 -3.36 13.97
N PHE A 347 -24.98 -3.86 14.50
CA PHE A 347 -24.95 -4.79 15.64
C PHE A 347 -24.66 -4.09 16.98
N MET A 348 -24.39 -2.79 17.01
CA MET A 348 -24.31 -1.99 18.25
C MET A 348 -25.62 -1.31 18.56
#